data_29c23203e6345f5730cb1230f000e733
#
_entry.id   29c23203e6345f5730cb1230f000e733
#
_cell.length_a   1.000
_cell.length_b   1.000
_cell.length_c   1.000
_cell.angle_alpha   90.00
_cell.angle_beta   90.00
_cell.angle_gamma   90.00
#
_symmetry.space_group_name_H-M   'P 1'
#
loop_
_entity.id
_entity.type
_entity.pdbx_description
1 polymer ?
#
loop_
_entity_poly.entity_id
_entity_poly.type
_entity_poly.pdbx_seq_one_letter_code
_entity_poly.pdbx_strand_id
1 'polypeptide(L)'
;MPKIIRWKTSFLLLAALAVVALAGCSTLALAPSAGLPDRFSAQRHHLLLRSDFPLPQHHRMLDELIMLRGDMVSRLGIPSSDEPIHLYLFESGDRFERFMRARHPDFPDRRAFFVESDSRLVVYAQWGDRMAEDLRHETAHAYLHAVVPNLPLWLDEGLAEFFEVPRRQQGLHRQHIAWLNERMRRQGWQPNLKRLERVANHRDLQQDEYAEAWLWVHFLLDSSPETAEILRGYLNEVRASAVPPPLSVVLERQLPDAAAAAAEHLRKLAP
;
A
#
# COMPACT_ATOMS: atom_id res chain seq x y z
N MET A 1 -45.36 50.75 -12.33
CA MET A 1 -46.72 51.19 -11.95
C MET A 1 -47.52 49.96 -11.51
N PRO A 2 -48.32 50.14 -10.49
CA PRO A 2 -48.54 49.16 -9.46
C PRO A 2 -49.91 48.45 -9.54
N LYS A 3 -50.10 47.39 -8.76
CA LYS A 3 -51.36 47.26 -8.02
C LYS A 3 -51.23 46.24 -6.87
N ILE A 4 -51.32 46.81 -5.68
CA ILE A 4 -51.60 46.18 -4.40
C ILE A 4 -53.07 45.74 -4.37
N ILE A 5 -53.36 44.56 -3.84
CA ILE A 5 -54.67 44.29 -3.22
C ILE A 5 -54.45 43.49 -1.93
N ARG A 6 -54.79 44.18 -0.82
CA ARG A 6 -55.02 43.61 0.54
C ARG A 6 -56.49 43.17 0.60
N TRP A 7 -56.72 42.10 1.39
CA TRP A 7 -57.98 41.86 2.17
C TRP A 7 -57.75 40.67 3.07
N LYS A 8 -57.80 40.73 4.26
CA LYS A 8 -58.62 41.07 5.46
C LYS A 8 -58.78 39.76 6.26
N THR A 9 -58.46 39.95 7.51
CA THR A 9 -58.65 39.11 8.71
C THR A 9 -60.08 38.55 8.85
N SER A 10 -60.15 37.31 9.41
CA SER A 10 -61.28 36.95 10.32
C SER A 10 -60.83 35.89 11.33
N PHE A 11 -61.07 36.23 12.58
CA PHE A 11 -60.93 35.42 13.78
C PHE A 11 -62.00 34.34 13.88
N LEU A 12 -61.64 33.18 14.51
CA LEU A 12 -62.47 32.34 15.40
C LEU A 12 -61.61 31.16 15.90
N LEU A 13 -61.14 31.23 17.12
CA LEU A 13 -61.49 30.65 18.42
C LEU A 13 -61.60 29.07 18.47
N LEU A 14 -60.71 28.53 19.32
CA LEU A 14 -60.81 27.38 20.25
C LEU A 14 -61.05 25.96 19.76
N ALA A 15 -60.04 25.13 19.96
CA ALA A 15 -60.18 23.89 20.72
C ALA A 15 -58.79 23.41 21.19
N ALA A 16 -58.60 23.39 22.50
CA ALA A 16 -57.44 22.80 23.16
C ALA A 16 -57.51 21.27 23.05
N LEU A 17 -56.54 20.65 22.43
CA LEU A 17 -56.29 19.24 22.59
C LEU A 17 -54.83 19.06 23.07
N ALA A 18 -54.70 18.71 24.36
CA ALA A 18 -53.44 18.34 24.98
C ALA A 18 -52.98 16.98 24.36
N VAL A 19 -52.03 17.04 23.43
CA VAL A 19 -51.23 15.86 23.02
C VAL A 19 -50.02 15.80 23.91
N VAL A 20 -50.03 14.88 24.85
CA VAL A 20 -48.85 14.45 25.60
C VAL A 20 -47.85 13.88 24.64
N ALA A 21 -46.88 14.66 24.23
CA ALA A 21 -45.72 14.19 23.51
C ALA A 21 -44.84 13.37 24.47
N LEU A 22 -44.96 12.04 24.41
CA LEU A 22 -43.95 11.13 24.93
C LEU A 22 -42.65 11.41 24.15
N ALA A 23 -41.81 12.26 24.73
CA ALA A 23 -40.44 12.45 24.31
C ALA A 23 -39.70 11.12 24.58
N GLY A 24 -39.81 10.19 23.64
CA GLY A 24 -38.87 9.07 23.55
C GLY A 24 -37.50 9.68 23.35
N CYS A 25 -36.64 9.65 24.37
CA CYS A 25 -35.20 9.82 24.22
C CYS A 25 -34.69 8.70 23.34
N SER A 26 -34.80 8.85 22.01
CA SER A 26 -33.97 8.17 21.10
C SER A 26 -32.57 8.71 21.35
N THR A 27 -31.78 8.05 22.18
CA THR A 27 -30.34 8.19 22.14
C THR A 27 -29.94 7.78 20.71
N LEU A 28 -29.83 8.79 19.84
CA LEU A 28 -29.04 8.66 18.63
C LEU A 28 -27.66 8.25 19.12
N ALA A 29 -27.39 6.95 19.12
CA ALA A 29 -26.03 6.45 19.23
C ALA A 29 -25.29 7.12 18.08
N LEU A 30 -24.52 8.15 18.39
CA LEU A 30 -23.57 8.73 17.43
C LEU A 30 -22.80 7.54 16.89
N ALA A 31 -22.93 7.30 15.59
CA ALA A 31 -22.09 6.32 14.93
C ALA A 31 -20.65 6.62 15.34
N PRO A 32 -19.89 5.62 15.81
CA PRO A 32 -18.53 5.84 16.28
C PRO A 32 -17.78 6.62 15.20
N SER A 33 -17.19 7.74 15.58
CA SER A 33 -16.53 8.67 14.65
C SER A 33 -15.57 7.89 13.76
N ALA A 34 -15.63 8.11 12.45
CA ALA A 34 -14.66 7.60 11.50
C ALA A 34 -13.30 8.32 11.67
N GLY A 35 -12.86 8.48 12.93
CA GLY A 35 -11.61 9.13 13.31
C GLY A 35 -10.41 8.18 13.22
N LEU A 36 -9.23 8.78 13.13
CA LEU A 36 -7.96 8.03 13.21
C LEU A 36 -7.84 7.31 14.57
N PRO A 37 -7.13 6.16 14.62
CA PRO A 37 -6.68 5.59 15.88
C PRO A 37 -5.82 6.59 16.66
N ASP A 38 -6.15 6.83 17.95
CA ASP A 38 -5.47 7.79 18.81
C ASP A 38 -5.43 7.39 20.30
N ARG A 39 -5.99 6.22 20.65
CA ARG A 39 -6.07 5.76 22.04
C ARG A 39 -4.72 5.42 22.63
N PHE A 40 -3.81 4.92 21.81
CA PHE A 40 -2.46 4.54 22.21
C PHE A 40 -1.45 5.08 21.19
N SER A 41 -0.28 5.48 21.66
CA SER A 41 0.81 5.94 20.82
C SER A 41 2.13 5.32 21.27
N ALA A 42 2.98 5.03 20.31
CA ALA A 42 4.36 4.62 20.53
C ALA A 42 5.25 5.21 19.43
N GLN A 43 6.49 5.50 19.78
CA GLN A 43 7.49 5.91 18.81
C GLN A 43 8.66 4.94 18.83
N ARG A 44 9.09 4.51 17.67
CA ARG A 44 10.25 3.65 17.51
C ARG A 44 11.08 4.13 16.33
N HIS A 45 12.21 4.82 16.62
CA HIS A 45 12.99 5.55 15.62
C HIS A 45 12.10 6.53 14.81
N HIS A 46 12.05 6.36 13.48
CA HIS A 46 11.24 7.14 12.55
C HIS A 46 9.79 6.63 12.43
N LEU A 47 9.43 5.52 13.07
CA LEU A 47 8.05 5.00 13.07
C LEU A 47 7.24 5.66 14.19
N LEU A 48 6.16 6.35 13.80
CA LEU A 48 5.21 6.99 14.70
C LEU A 48 3.90 6.19 14.69
N LEU A 49 3.72 5.33 15.68
CA LEU A 49 2.55 4.47 15.79
C LEU A 49 1.42 5.16 16.55
N ARG A 50 0.21 5.01 16.04
CA ARG A 50 -1.06 5.24 16.75
C ARG A 50 -1.99 4.06 16.55
N SER A 51 -2.66 3.62 17.62
CA SER A 51 -3.54 2.46 17.56
C SER A 51 -4.76 2.60 18.46
N ASP A 52 -5.79 1.80 18.17
CA ASP A 52 -7.00 1.66 18.98
C ASP A 52 -6.80 0.74 20.18
N PHE A 53 -5.71 -0.02 20.20
CA PHE A 53 -5.37 -1.02 21.20
C PHE A 53 -3.91 -0.85 21.67
N PRO A 54 -3.57 -1.31 22.90
CA PRO A 54 -2.21 -1.19 23.40
C PRO A 54 -1.24 -2.05 22.61
N LEU A 55 -0.18 -1.44 22.08
CA LEU A 55 0.94 -2.13 21.46
C LEU A 55 2.24 -1.71 22.17
N PRO A 56 2.97 -2.65 22.79
CA PRO A 56 4.23 -2.34 23.45
C PRO A 56 5.23 -1.70 22.47
N GLN A 57 6.00 -0.70 22.95
CA GLN A 57 7.02 -0.01 22.14
C GLN A 57 8.06 -0.98 21.54
N HIS A 58 8.36 -2.06 22.23
CA HIS A 58 9.26 -3.13 21.79
C HIS A 58 8.51 -4.33 21.22
N HIS A 59 7.36 -4.10 20.59
CA HIS A 59 6.65 -5.18 19.92
C HIS A 59 7.46 -5.68 18.72
N ARG A 60 7.60 -7.00 18.61
CA ARG A 60 8.39 -7.66 17.55
C ARG A 60 8.11 -7.14 16.15
N MET A 61 6.86 -6.83 15.84
CA MET A 61 6.45 -6.27 14.55
C MET A 61 7.17 -4.94 14.25
N LEU A 62 7.27 -4.03 15.23
CA LEU A 62 7.96 -2.75 15.03
C LEU A 62 9.46 -2.96 14.81
N ASP A 63 10.07 -3.91 15.52
CA ASP A 63 11.48 -4.28 15.31
C ASP A 63 11.68 -4.89 13.91
N GLU A 64 10.74 -5.70 13.42
CA GLU A 64 10.77 -6.23 12.04
C GLU A 64 10.70 -5.13 10.99
N LEU A 65 9.87 -4.09 11.16
CA LEU A 65 9.80 -2.97 10.22
C LEU A 65 11.10 -2.14 10.20
N ILE A 66 11.73 -1.95 11.37
CA ILE A 66 13.04 -1.29 11.43
C ILE A 66 14.12 -2.09 10.71
N MET A 67 14.13 -3.41 10.90
CA MET A 67 15.06 -4.31 10.19
C MET A 67 14.78 -4.32 8.68
N LEU A 68 13.51 -4.27 8.26
CA LEU A 68 13.12 -4.15 6.86
C LEU A 68 13.80 -2.96 6.19
N ARG A 69 13.79 -1.78 6.81
CA ARG A 69 14.50 -0.60 6.31
C ARG A 69 15.99 -0.89 6.05
N GLY A 70 16.65 -1.51 7.02
CA GLY A 70 18.07 -1.88 6.89
C GLY A 70 18.34 -2.84 5.74
N ASP A 71 17.47 -3.83 5.56
CA ASP A 71 17.56 -4.79 4.47
C ASP A 71 17.36 -4.11 3.10
N MET A 72 16.39 -3.20 2.99
CA MET A 72 16.15 -2.43 1.76
C MET A 72 17.35 -1.55 1.40
N VAL A 73 17.87 -0.79 2.35
CA VAL A 73 19.08 0.03 2.16
C VAL A 73 20.24 -0.82 1.67
N SER A 74 20.50 -1.94 2.33
CA SER A 74 21.63 -2.82 2.00
C SER A 74 21.45 -3.51 0.64
N ARG A 75 20.26 -4.04 0.34
CA ARG A 75 20.04 -4.81 -0.89
C ARG A 75 19.88 -3.94 -2.13
N LEU A 76 19.22 -2.79 -1.98
CA LEU A 76 18.92 -1.90 -3.09
C LEU A 76 20.01 -0.83 -3.34
N GLY A 77 20.94 -0.64 -2.41
CA GLY A 77 21.95 0.41 -2.51
C GLY A 77 21.38 1.83 -2.45
N ILE A 78 20.18 1.99 -1.87
CA ILE A 78 19.53 3.29 -1.67
C ILE A 78 19.92 3.92 -0.34
N PRO A 79 19.86 5.26 -0.20
CA PRO A 79 20.14 5.91 1.09
C PRO A 79 19.05 5.56 2.12
N SER A 80 19.36 5.69 3.38
CA SER A 80 18.35 5.68 4.43
C SER A 80 17.73 7.07 4.58
N SER A 81 16.44 7.14 4.94
CA SER A 81 15.74 8.36 5.32
C SER A 81 15.29 8.27 6.77
N ASP A 82 15.39 9.38 7.51
CA ASP A 82 14.79 9.50 8.85
C ASP A 82 13.44 10.21 8.83
N GLU A 83 12.85 10.35 7.63
CA GLU A 83 11.52 10.88 7.47
C GLU A 83 10.50 10.04 8.27
N PRO A 84 9.66 10.70 9.09
CA PRO A 84 8.70 9.99 9.92
C PRO A 84 7.65 9.26 9.10
N ILE A 85 7.44 7.98 9.40
CA ILE A 85 6.34 7.18 8.86
C ILE A 85 5.27 7.04 9.93
N HIS A 86 4.06 7.51 9.63
CA HIS A 86 2.91 7.43 10.52
C HIS A 86 2.16 6.12 10.30
N LEU A 87 2.14 5.25 11.32
CA LEU A 87 1.42 3.99 11.30
C LEU A 87 0.12 4.13 12.09
N TYR A 88 -1.04 3.92 11.47
CA TYR A 88 -2.33 3.92 12.11
C TYR A 88 -2.93 2.51 12.10
N LEU A 89 -3.04 1.89 13.29
CA LEU A 89 -3.53 0.53 13.45
C LEU A 89 -4.94 0.53 14.01
N PHE A 90 -5.88 0.08 13.21
CA PHE A 90 -7.29 -0.04 13.56
C PHE A 90 -7.56 -1.40 14.24
N GLU A 91 -8.38 -1.41 15.29
CA GLU A 91 -8.68 -2.62 16.06
C GLU A 91 -9.49 -3.68 15.28
N SER A 92 -10.20 -3.26 14.22
CA SER A 92 -11.05 -4.15 13.42
C SER A 92 -11.17 -3.68 11.98
N GLY A 93 -11.51 -4.63 11.08
CA GLY A 93 -11.82 -4.35 9.68
C GLY A 93 -12.96 -3.36 9.52
N ASP A 94 -14.06 -3.53 10.27
CA ASP A 94 -15.22 -2.63 10.20
C ASP A 94 -14.86 -1.17 10.51
N ARG A 95 -13.99 -0.94 11.50
CA ARG A 95 -13.54 0.40 11.85
C ARG A 95 -12.62 0.98 10.77
N PHE A 96 -11.71 0.17 10.25
CA PHE A 96 -10.81 0.51 9.17
C PHE A 96 -11.60 0.88 7.90
N GLU A 97 -12.53 0.04 7.46
CA GLU A 97 -13.35 0.28 6.27
C GLU A 97 -14.20 1.54 6.39
N ARG A 98 -14.85 1.79 7.54
CA ARG A 98 -15.59 3.05 7.76
C ARG A 98 -14.70 4.27 7.62
N PHE A 99 -13.47 4.22 8.16
CA PHE A 99 -12.50 5.29 8.02
C PHE A 99 -12.09 5.48 6.56
N MET A 100 -11.71 4.40 5.87
CA MET A 100 -11.25 4.46 4.48
C MET A 100 -12.35 4.98 3.55
N ARG A 101 -13.58 4.50 3.66
CA ARG A 101 -14.72 5.01 2.87
C ARG A 101 -15.00 6.50 3.11
N ALA A 102 -14.79 6.97 4.33
CA ALA A 102 -15.02 8.39 4.67
C ALA A 102 -13.91 9.32 4.20
N ARG A 103 -12.66 8.86 4.16
CA ARG A 103 -11.47 9.67 3.87
C ARG A 103 -10.86 9.42 2.50
N HIS A 104 -10.99 8.21 2.00
CA HIS A 104 -10.39 7.74 0.74
C HIS A 104 -11.41 6.90 -0.06
N PRO A 105 -12.56 7.50 -0.46
CA PRO A 105 -13.69 6.76 -1.06
C PRO A 105 -13.34 6.06 -2.39
N ASP A 106 -12.30 6.53 -3.06
CA ASP A 106 -11.85 5.99 -4.35
C ASP A 106 -10.89 4.80 -4.21
N PHE A 107 -10.48 4.45 -2.98
CA PHE A 107 -9.56 3.34 -2.74
C PHE A 107 -10.31 2.01 -2.79
N PRO A 108 -9.68 0.95 -3.34
CA PRO A 108 -10.27 -0.39 -3.37
C PRO A 108 -10.40 -0.99 -1.96
N ASP A 109 -11.17 -2.06 -1.82
CA ASP A 109 -11.27 -2.80 -0.56
C ASP A 109 -9.98 -3.61 -0.33
N ARG A 110 -9.11 -3.14 0.56
CA ARG A 110 -7.87 -3.80 1.03
C ARG A 110 -7.77 -3.70 2.55
N ARG A 111 -6.83 -4.45 3.14
CA ARG A 111 -6.62 -4.48 4.60
C ARG A 111 -5.64 -3.43 5.11
N ALA A 112 -4.83 -2.88 4.22
CA ALA A 112 -3.86 -1.83 4.51
C ALA A 112 -3.66 -0.94 3.30
N PHE A 113 -3.12 0.26 3.54
CA PHE A 113 -2.76 1.24 2.52
C PHE A 113 -1.58 2.09 2.95
N PHE A 114 -0.66 2.29 2.05
CA PHE A 114 0.27 3.40 2.09
C PHE A 114 -0.35 4.62 1.39
N VAL A 115 -0.23 5.78 2.00
CA VAL A 115 -0.69 7.06 1.45
C VAL A 115 0.41 8.08 1.60
N GLU A 116 0.91 8.57 0.49
CA GLU A 116 1.82 9.69 0.44
C GLU A 116 1.04 10.99 0.26
N SER A 117 1.44 12.01 0.99
CA SER A 117 0.98 13.39 0.81
C SER A 117 2.18 14.33 0.86
N ASP A 118 2.03 15.59 0.41
CA ASP A 118 3.10 16.59 0.36
C ASP A 118 3.91 16.75 1.65
N SER A 119 3.40 16.24 2.75
CA SER A 119 3.99 16.43 4.07
C SER A 119 4.13 15.17 4.93
N ARG A 120 3.66 14.01 4.46
CA ARG A 120 3.62 12.81 5.32
C ARG A 120 3.59 11.51 4.53
N LEU A 121 4.31 10.53 5.06
CA LEU A 121 4.21 9.11 4.71
C LEU A 121 3.31 8.43 5.74
N VAL A 122 2.20 7.87 5.30
CA VAL A 122 1.18 7.31 6.21
C VAL A 122 0.82 5.89 5.79
N VAL A 123 0.83 4.99 6.76
CA VAL A 123 0.34 3.61 6.59
C VAL A 123 -0.89 3.42 7.46
N TYR A 124 -1.97 2.99 6.86
CA TYR A 124 -3.20 2.57 7.53
C TYR A 124 -3.31 1.06 7.44
N ALA A 125 -3.56 0.37 8.55
CA ALA A 125 -3.75 -1.08 8.55
C ALA A 125 -4.77 -1.51 9.60
N GLN A 126 -5.56 -2.54 9.27
CA GLN A 126 -6.43 -3.20 10.23
C GLN A 126 -5.69 -4.31 10.98
N TRP A 127 -6.06 -4.53 12.24
CA TRP A 127 -5.59 -5.67 13.00
C TRP A 127 -6.17 -6.98 12.46
N GLY A 128 -5.33 -8.02 12.30
CA GLY A 128 -5.74 -9.33 11.80
C GLY A 128 -4.56 -10.27 11.54
N ASP A 129 -4.85 -11.47 11.10
CA ASP A 129 -3.86 -12.55 10.95
C ASP A 129 -2.76 -12.22 9.92
N ARG A 130 -3.06 -11.42 8.91
CA ARG A 130 -2.11 -11.00 7.87
C ARG A 130 -1.48 -9.62 8.10
N MET A 131 -1.79 -8.97 9.23
CA MET A 131 -1.31 -7.61 9.49
C MET A 131 0.22 -7.45 9.37
N ALA A 132 1.00 -8.45 9.78
CA ALA A 132 2.45 -8.36 9.70
C ALA A 132 2.95 -8.36 8.24
N GLU A 133 2.29 -9.08 7.34
CA GLU A 133 2.54 -9.07 5.90
C GLU A 133 2.12 -7.73 5.31
N ASP A 134 0.87 -7.32 5.56
CA ASP A 134 0.31 -6.06 5.09
C ASP A 134 1.18 -4.87 5.53
N LEU A 135 1.64 -4.84 6.79
CA LEU A 135 2.52 -3.77 7.28
C LEU A 135 3.90 -3.77 6.64
N ARG A 136 4.50 -4.94 6.36
CA ARG A 136 5.78 -4.97 5.63
C ARG A 136 5.61 -4.42 4.22
N HIS A 137 4.55 -4.80 3.51
CA HIS A 137 4.21 -4.30 2.18
C HIS A 137 4.08 -2.77 2.17
N GLU A 138 3.15 -2.23 2.95
CA GLU A 138 2.85 -0.79 2.95
C GLU A 138 4.01 0.05 3.52
N THR A 139 4.78 -0.50 4.46
CA THR A 139 5.97 0.19 4.98
C THR A 139 7.13 0.14 3.98
N ALA A 140 7.22 -0.90 3.14
CA ALA A 140 8.20 -0.92 2.05
C ALA A 140 7.95 0.22 1.06
N HIS A 141 6.70 0.45 0.64
CA HIS A 141 6.35 1.65 -0.15
C HIS A 141 6.78 2.94 0.55
N ALA A 142 6.46 3.09 1.84
CA ALA A 142 6.84 4.29 2.59
C ALA A 142 8.36 4.51 2.62
N TYR A 143 9.18 3.46 2.78
CA TYR A 143 10.64 3.57 2.74
C TYR A 143 11.17 3.91 1.34
N LEU A 144 10.57 3.34 0.28
CA LEU A 144 10.95 3.62 -1.10
C LEU A 144 10.64 5.07 -1.44
N HIS A 145 9.42 5.52 -1.19
CA HIS A 145 8.96 6.87 -1.52
C HIS A 145 9.73 7.95 -0.74
N ALA A 146 10.19 7.65 0.47
CA ALA A 146 11.05 8.57 1.24
C ALA A 146 12.40 8.89 0.54
N VAL A 147 12.86 8.06 -0.42
CA VAL A 147 14.20 8.20 -1.00
C VAL A 147 14.27 8.03 -2.52
N VAL A 148 13.25 7.45 -3.15
CA VAL A 148 13.19 7.19 -4.60
C VAL A 148 11.93 7.85 -5.18
N PRO A 149 11.95 9.15 -5.49
CA PRO A 149 10.81 9.80 -6.13
C PRO A 149 10.58 9.21 -7.53
N ASN A 150 9.33 9.19 -7.97
CA ASN A 150 8.92 8.75 -9.32
C ASN A 150 9.28 7.29 -9.64
N LEU A 151 9.25 6.42 -8.64
CA LEU A 151 9.46 4.98 -8.85
C LEU A 151 8.39 4.44 -9.84
N PRO A 152 8.77 3.69 -10.89
CA PRO A 152 7.78 3.07 -11.78
C PRO A 152 6.85 2.13 -11.02
N LEU A 153 5.54 2.19 -11.29
CA LEU A 153 4.51 1.46 -10.56
C LEU A 153 4.81 -0.05 -10.41
N TRP A 154 5.21 -0.70 -11.49
CA TRP A 154 5.55 -2.12 -11.46
C TRP A 154 6.73 -2.44 -10.53
N LEU A 155 7.71 -1.52 -10.46
CA LEU A 155 8.89 -1.71 -9.63
C LEU A 155 8.59 -1.44 -8.16
N ASP A 156 7.77 -0.44 -7.88
CA ASP A 156 7.28 -0.13 -6.54
C ASP A 156 6.53 -1.33 -5.95
N GLU A 157 5.56 -1.86 -6.68
CA GLU A 157 4.81 -3.05 -6.26
C GLU A 157 5.70 -4.30 -6.19
N GLY A 158 6.56 -4.51 -7.19
CA GLY A 158 7.45 -5.67 -7.18
C GLY A 158 8.44 -5.70 -6.01
N LEU A 159 8.93 -4.52 -5.59
CA LEU A 159 9.76 -4.37 -4.39
C LEU A 159 8.93 -4.59 -3.12
N ALA A 160 7.72 -4.04 -3.04
CA ALA A 160 6.84 -4.27 -1.89
C ALA A 160 6.53 -5.77 -1.72
N GLU A 161 6.13 -6.48 -2.79
CA GLU A 161 5.90 -7.94 -2.81
C GLU A 161 7.15 -8.75 -2.43
N PHE A 162 8.34 -8.28 -2.83
CA PHE A 162 9.59 -8.93 -2.45
C PHE A 162 9.89 -8.79 -0.96
N PHE A 163 9.64 -7.61 -0.40
CA PHE A 163 9.93 -7.30 1.00
C PHE A 163 8.79 -7.63 1.98
N GLU A 164 7.58 -7.92 1.52
CA GLU A 164 6.46 -8.28 2.40
C GLU A 164 6.61 -9.65 3.05
N VAL A 165 7.31 -10.57 2.38
CA VAL A 165 7.54 -11.92 2.93
C VAL A 165 8.43 -11.87 4.17
N PRO A 166 8.28 -12.82 5.12
CA PRO A 166 9.14 -12.87 6.28
C PRO A 166 10.62 -12.88 5.90
N ARG A 167 11.42 -12.08 6.57
CA ARG A 167 12.85 -11.87 6.32
C ARG A 167 13.65 -13.15 6.09
N ARG A 168 13.29 -14.25 6.80
CA ARG A 168 13.93 -15.58 6.64
C ARG A 168 13.67 -16.21 5.28
N GLN A 169 12.65 -15.78 4.56
CA GLN A 169 12.33 -16.29 3.23
C GLN A 169 13.09 -15.57 2.12
N GLN A 170 13.83 -14.49 2.44
CA GLN A 170 14.71 -13.80 1.50
C GLN A 170 14.02 -13.42 0.17
N GLY A 171 12.80 -12.89 0.25
CA GLY A 171 12.03 -12.50 -0.93
C GLY A 171 11.28 -13.65 -1.64
N LEU A 172 11.41 -14.91 -1.19
CA LEU A 172 10.72 -16.04 -1.81
C LEU A 172 9.21 -16.02 -1.55
N HIS A 173 8.45 -15.50 -2.49
CA HIS A 173 7.00 -15.45 -2.45
C HIS A 173 6.37 -16.73 -3.03
N ARG A 174 6.10 -17.72 -2.19
CA ARG A 174 5.66 -19.07 -2.62
C ARG A 174 4.38 -19.06 -3.47
N GLN A 175 3.45 -18.16 -3.19
CA GLN A 175 2.20 -18.07 -3.96
C GLN A 175 2.47 -17.58 -5.38
N HIS A 176 3.34 -16.58 -5.57
CA HIS A 176 3.74 -16.09 -6.88
C HIS A 176 4.51 -17.13 -7.68
N ILE A 177 5.42 -17.83 -7.02
CA ILE A 177 6.15 -18.95 -7.66
C ILE A 177 5.17 -19.99 -8.21
N ALA A 178 4.23 -20.45 -7.38
CA ALA A 178 3.23 -21.45 -7.79
C ALA A 178 2.33 -20.90 -8.91
N TRP A 179 1.85 -19.68 -8.77
CA TRP A 179 0.99 -19.02 -9.75
C TRP A 179 1.63 -18.89 -11.11
N LEU A 180 2.83 -18.31 -11.19
CA LEU A 180 3.53 -18.09 -12.45
C LEU A 180 3.97 -19.40 -13.13
N ASN A 181 4.43 -20.39 -12.36
CA ASN A 181 4.76 -21.70 -12.92
C ASN A 181 3.53 -22.39 -13.52
N GLU A 182 2.36 -22.24 -12.89
CA GLU A 182 1.10 -22.74 -13.44
C GLU A 182 0.72 -22.04 -14.75
N ARG A 183 0.88 -20.71 -14.80
CA ARG A 183 0.65 -19.89 -16.00
C ARG A 183 1.61 -20.29 -17.13
N MET A 184 2.88 -20.48 -16.83
CA MET A 184 3.86 -20.96 -17.82
C MET A 184 3.45 -22.31 -18.39
N ARG A 185 3.09 -23.27 -17.52
CA ARG A 185 2.79 -24.65 -17.89
C ARG A 185 1.51 -24.77 -18.71
N ARG A 186 0.41 -24.06 -18.30
CA ARG A 186 -0.92 -24.19 -18.93
C ARG A 186 -1.14 -23.27 -20.11
N GLN A 187 -0.51 -22.10 -20.10
CA GLN A 187 -0.84 -21.03 -21.05
C GLN A 187 0.38 -20.56 -21.86
N GLY A 188 1.55 -21.16 -21.65
CA GLY A 188 2.78 -20.73 -22.31
C GLY A 188 3.20 -19.30 -21.95
N TRP A 189 2.74 -18.81 -20.78
CA TRP A 189 3.10 -17.46 -20.31
C TRP A 189 4.63 -17.30 -20.22
N GLN A 190 5.11 -16.12 -20.58
CA GLN A 190 6.52 -15.72 -20.47
C GLN A 190 6.61 -14.34 -19.85
N PRO A 191 7.67 -14.05 -19.06
CA PRO A 191 7.91 -12.71 -18.52
C PRO A 191 8.04 -11.67 -19.64
N ASN A 192 7.40 -10.52 -19.47
CA ASN A 192 7.42 -9.42 -20.44
C ASN A 192 7.47 -8.06 -19.75
N LEU A 193 8.68 -7.60 -19.40
CA LEU A 193 8.87 -6.34 -18.70
C LEU A 193 8.31 -5.15 -19.47
N LYS A 194 8.46 -5.10 -20.80
CA LYS A 194 7.89 -4.00 -21.61
C LYS A 194 6.38 -3.89 -21.51
N ARG A 195 5.68 -5.03 -21.37
CA ARG A 195 4.23 -5.03 -21.13
C ARG A 195 3.93 -4.48 -19.73
N LEU A 196 4.66 -4.95 -18.73
CA LEU A 196 4.47 -4.58 -17.34
C LEU A 196 4.73 -3.08 -17.11
N GLU A 197 5.76 -2.51 -17.73
CA GLU A 197 6.09 -1.08 -17.68
C GLU A 197 5.01 -0.16 -18.25
N ARG A 198 4.07 -0.68 -19.06
CA ARG A 198 2.95 0.10 -19.61
C ARG A 198 1.77 0.20 -18.66
N VAL A 199 1.76 -0.58 -17.59
CA VAL A 199 0.72 -0.49 -16.57
C VAL A 199 0.95 0.78 -15.76
N ALA A 200 0.07 1.76 -15.94
CA ALA A 200 0.23 3.09 -15.36
C ALA A 200 -0.67 3.33 -14.14
N ASN A 201 -1.65 2.46 -13.90
CA ASN A 201 -2.63 2.64 -12.82
C ASN A 201 -2.70 1.40 -11.94
N HIS A 202 -2.79 1.60 -10.63
CA HIS A 202 -3.01 0.50 -9.66
C HIS A 202 -4.27 -0.33 -9.94
N ARG A 203 -5.30 0.28 -10.56
CA ARG A 203 -6.54 -0.45 -10.93
C ARG A 203 -6.34 -1.47 -12.03
N ASP A 204 -5.28 -1.33 -12.82
CA ASP A 204 -4.94 -2.22 -13.93
C ASP A 204 -4.00 -3.36 -13.49
N LEU A 205 -3.47 -3.30 -12.26
CA LEU A 205 -2.68 -4.37 -11.67
C LEU A 205 -3.61 -5.48 -11.17
N GLN A 206 -3.37 -6.67 -11.66
CA GLN A 206 -4.04 -7.90 -11.25
C GLN A 206 -3.01 -8.89 -10.69
N GLN A 207 -3.45 -10.06 -10.28
CA GLN A 207 -2.57 -11.10 -9.75
C GLN A 207 -1.37 -11.41 -10.66
N ASP A 208 -1.57 -11.37 -11.97
CA ASP A 208 -0.50 -11.63 -12.95
C ASP A 208 0.57 -10.53 -12.90
N GLU A 209 0.17 -9.25 -12.83
CA GLU A 209 1.08 -8.12 -12.80
C GLU A 209 1.87 -8.07 -11.48
N TYR A 210 1.24 -8.29 -10.35
CA TYR A 210 1.91 -8.37 -9.04
C TYR A 210 2.94 -9.51 -9.02
N ALA A 211 2.56 -10.71 -9.45
CA ALA A 211 3.44 -11.85 -9.48
C ALA A 211 4.61 -11.66 -10.46
N GLU A 212 4.36 -11.06 -11.63
CA GLU A 212 5.41 -10.76 -12.61
C GLU A 212 6.36 -9.66 -12.12
N ALA A 213 5.84 -8.61 -11.48
CA ALA A 213 6.64 -7.54 -10.87
C ALA A 213 7.57 -8.11 -9.79
N TRP A 214 7.04 -8.96 -8.90
CA TRP A 214 7.84 -9.70 -7.93
C TRP A 214 8.91 -10.56 -8.62
N LEU A 215 8.58 -11.29 -9.70
CA LEU A 215 9.54 -12.13 -10.39
C LEU A 215 10.72 -11.32 -10.94
N TRP A 216 10.46 -10.19 -11.59
CA TRP A 216 11.52 -9.34 -12.12
C TRP A 216 12.41 -8.79 -11.00
N VAL A 217 11.85 -8.36 -9.87
CA VAL A 217 12.62 -7.91 -8.72
C VAL A 217 13.44 -9.05 -8.12
N HIS A 218 12.84 -10.22 -7.90
CA HIS A 218 13.55 -11.37 -7.35
C HIS A 218 14.66 -11.86 -8.28
N PHE A 219 14.41 -11.93 -9.58
CA PHE A 219 15.41 -12.26 -10.58
C PHE A 219 16.60 -11.30 -10.55
N LEU A 220 16.34 -10.01 -10.53
CA LEU A 220 17.39 -8.99 -10.52
C LEU A 220 18.19 -9.02 -9.22
N LEU A 221 17.57 -9.21 -8.07
CA LEU A 221 18.24 -9.17 -6.78
C LEU A 221 19.00 -10.46 -6.43
N ASP A 222 18.50 -11.63 -6.89
CA ASP A 222 18.95 -12.93 -6.35
C ASP A 222 19.46 -13.92 -7.41
N SER A 223 19.49 -13.57 -8.70
CA SER A 223 20.06 -14.47 -9.71
C SER A 223 21.57 -14.37 -9.80
N SER A 224 22.14 -13.18 -9.75
CA SER A 224 23.60 -12.95 -9.71
C SER A 224 23.95 -11.58 -9.17
N PRO A 225 25.19 -11.34 -8.73
CA PRO A 225 25.68 -10.01 -8.37
C PRO A 225 25.53 -8.97 -9.49
N GLU A 226 25.74 -9.39 -10.74
CA GLU A 226 25.68 -8.52 -11.92
C GLU A 226 24.25 -8.00 -12.15
N THR A 227 23.24 -8.87 -12.03
CA THR A 227 21.84 -8.46 -12.15
C THR A 227 21.42 -7.54 -11.02
N ALA A 228 21.93 -7.77 -9.81
CA ALA A 228 21.67 -6.88 -8.68
C ALA A 228 22.27 -5.47 -8.90
N GLU A 229 23.46 -5.38 -9.51
CA GLU A 229 24.05 -4.07 -9.86
C GLU A 229 23.25 -3.35 -10.96
N ILE A 230 22.64 -4.07 -11.91
CA ILE A 230 21.73 -3.45 -12.89
C ILE A 230 20.56 -2.77 -12.19
N LEU A 231 19.91 -3.45 -11.24
CA LEU A 231 18.78 -2.86 -10.49
C LEU A 231 19.22 -1.68 -9.64
N ARG A 232 20.37 -1.78 -8.93
CA ARG A 232 20.91 -0.67 -8.13
C ARG A 232 21.26 0.54 -8.98
N GLY A 233 21.90 0.32 -10.12
CA GLY A 233 22.20 1.38 -11.10
C GLY A 233 20.93 2.05 -11.60
N TYR A 234 19.90 1.27 -11.92
CA TYR A 234 18.60 1.78 -12.34
C TYR A 234 17.91 2.62 -11.26
N LEU A 235 17.87 2.13 -10.01
CA LEU A 235 17.32 2.91 -8.89
C LEU A 235 18.05 4.25 -8.68
N ASN A 236 19.37 4.27 -8.85
CA ASN A 236 20.14 5.51 -8.80
C ASN A 236 19.77 6.46 -9.95
N GLU A 237 19.52 5.94 -11.15
CA GLU A 237 19.07 6.75 -12.29
C GLU A 237 17.65 7.30 -12.06
N VAL A 238 16.71 6.49 -11.55
CA VAL A 238 15.35 6.93 -11.17
C VAL A 238 15.41 8.06 -10.14
N ARG A 239 16.33 7.98 -9.16
CA ARG A 239 16.54 9.04 -8.17
C ARG A 239 17.12 10.32 -8.73
N ALA A 240 17.96 10.22 -9.75
CA ALA A 240 18.66 11.35 -10.33
C ALA A 240 17.90 12.03 -11.48
N SER A 241 16.91 11.35 -12.07
CA SER A 241 16.19 11.81 -13.26
C SER A 241 14.68 11.86 -13.05
N ALA A 242 14.05 12.94 -13.48
CA ALA A 242 12.58 13.03 -13.51
C ALA A 242 11.94 12.10 -14.55
N VAL A 243 12.69 11.67 -15.56
CA VAL A 243 12.22 10.78 -16.64
C VAL A 243 13.32 9.76 -16.94
N PRO A 244 13.49 8.74 -16.08
CA PRO A 244 14.44 7.67 -16.34
C PRO A 244 13.99 6.83 -17.55
N PRO A 245 14.93 6.23 -18.32
CA PRO A 245 14.55 5.28 -19.36
C PRO A 245 13.85 4.07 -18.74
N PRO A 246 12.97 3.36 -19.48
CA PRO A 246 12.43 2.10 -19.01
C PRO A 246 13.54 1.08 -18.72
N LEU A 247 13.40 0.29 -17.63
CA LEU A 247 14.39 -0.73 -17.30
C LEU A 247 14.53 -1.79 -18.40
N SER A 248 13.46 -2.09 -19.14
CA SER A 248 13.52 -2.97 -20.30
C SER A 248 14.54 -2.51 -21.34
N VAL A 249 14.70 -1.19 -21.55
CA VAL A 249 15.70 -0.63 -22.47
C VAL A 249 17.12 -0.80 -21.92
N VAL A 250 17.31 -0.69 -20.61
CA VAL A 250 18.59 -0.94 -19.95
C VAL A 250 18.97 -2.42 -20.09
N LEU A 251 18.00 -3.32 -19.82
CA LEU A 251 18.21 -4.76 -19.92
C LEU A 251 18.51 -5.22 -21.34
N GLU A 252 17.87 -4.66 -22.37
CA GLU A 252 18.17 -5.00 -23.77
C GLU A 252 19.64 -4.78 -24.14
N ARG A 253 20.30 -3.83 -23.49
CA ARG A 253 21.72 -3.52 -23.72
C ARG A 253 22.67 -4.35 -22.87
N GLN A 254 22.29 -4.61 -21.60
CA GLN A 254 23.18 -5.25 -20.62
C GLN A 254 22.93 -6.75 -20.46
N LEU A 255 21.70 -7.21 -20.71
CA LEU A 255 21.25 -8.59 -20.58
C LEU A 255 20.17 -8.90 -21.64
N PRO A 256 20.54 -9.04 -22.93
CA PRO A 256 19.57 -9.19 -24.03
C PRO A 256 18.53 -10.30 -23.84
N ASP A 257 18.91 -11.40 -23.18
CA ASP A 257 18.04 -12.56 -22.93
C ASP A 257 17.37 -12.53 -21.56
N ALA A 258 17.19 -11.33 -20.95
CA ALA A 258 16.66 -11.18 -19.60
C ALA A 258 15.33 -11.91 -19.38
N ALA A 259 14.40 -11.88 -20.35
CA ALA A 259 13.11 -12.56 -20.22
C ALA A 259 13.26 -14.09 -20.13
N ALA A 260 14.12 -14.67 -20.96
CA ALA A 260 14.41 -16.11 -20.90
C ALA A 260 15.14 -16.48 -19.59
N ALA A 261 16.07 -15.63 -19.16
CA ALA A 261 16.78 -15.81 -17.89
C ALA A 261 15.85 -15.72 -16.68
N ALA A 262 14.91 -14.76 -16.65
CA ALA A 262 13.88 -14.63 -15.60
C ALA A 262 12.94 -15.85 -15.58
N ALA A 263 12.53 -16.35 -16.75
CA ALA A 263 11.74 -17.58 -16.85
C ALA A 263 12.48 -18.80 -16.32
N GLU A 264 13.77 -18.94 -16.62
CA GLU A 264 14.61 -20.02 -16.09
C GLU A 264 14.84 -19.88 -14.58
N HIS A 265 15.05 -18.65 -14.10
CA HIS A 265 15.13 -18.35 -12.67
C HIS A 265 13.87 -18.83 -11.94
N LEU A 266 12.66 -18.49 -12.46
CA LEU A 266 11.39 -18.94 -11.89
C LEU A 266 11.30 -20.48 -11.82
N ARG A 267 11.73 -21.19 -12.86
CA ARG A 267 11.72 -22.67 -12.85
C ARG A 267 12.61 -23.25 -11.75
N LYS A 268 13.76 -22.63 -11.48
CA LYS A 268 14.68 -23.06 -10.41
C LYS A 268 14.12 -22.81 -9.01
N LEU A 269 13.20 -21.85 -8.86
CA LEU A 269 12.51 -21.57 -7.59
C LEU A 269 11.35 -22.54 -7.31
N ALA A 270 10.90 -23.28 -8.32
CA ALA A 270 9.87 -24.30 -8.12
C ALA A 270 10.39 -25.42 -7.21
N PRO A 271 9.55 -25.91 -6.26
CA PRO A 271 9.93 -26.98 -5.33
C PRO A 271 10.14 -28.32 -6.02
#